data_c15c79fd1af59b7ebe36d5669372be00
#
_entry.id   c15c79fd1af59b7ebe36d5669372be00
#
_cell.length_a   1.000
_cell.length_b   1.000
_cell.length_c   1.000
_cell.angle_alpha   90.00
_cell.angle_beta   90.00
_cell.angle_gamma   90.00
#
_symmetry.space_group_name_H-M   'P 1'
#
loop_
_entity.id
_entity.type
_entity.pdbx_description
1 polymer ?
#
loop_
_entity_poly.entity_id
_entity_poly.type
_entity_poly.pdbx_seq_one_letter_code
_entity_poly.pdbx_strand_id
1 'polypeptide(L)'
;VHGLLVGNAHDATIKTGTTVLTADQPFTAGVHIMGGAPGTRETDLLAPDRLVQKVDALVLSGGSALGLDAASGVANAFRARNRGFEVGGQRVPIVPAAILFDLLNGGDKDWDKNPYAALGEEALDTASERFEIGTHGAGFGATTATTMGGLGSASALINGYTVGALVAVNALGSATVPGSKSF
;
A
#
# COMPACT_ATOMS: atom_id res chain seq x y z
N VAL A 1 11.95 -5.26 -9.66
CA VAL A 1 13.10 -4.48 -9.17
C VAL A 1 13.78 -5.33 -8.11
N HIS A 2 15.03 -5.72 -8.34
CA HIS A 2 15.75 -6.59 -7.42
C HIS A 2 15.83 -5.96 -6.01
N GLY A 3 15.61 -6.78 -4.99
CA GLY A 3 15.64 -6.38 -3.59
C GLY A 3 14.35 -5.75 -3.05
N LEU A 4 13.37 -5.47 -3.90
CA LEU A 4 12.03 -5.07 -3.47
C LEU A 4 11.09 -6.27 -3.45
N LEU A 5 10.27 -6.34 -2.39
CA LEU A 5 9.27 -7.38 -2.16
C LEU A 5 7.89 -6.73 -2.06
N VAL A 6 6.89 -7.36 -2.64
CA VAL A 6 5.50 -6.92 -2.54
C VAL A 6 4.65 -8.04 -1.98
N GLY A 7 3.84 -7.73 -0.98
CA GLY A 7 2.88 -8.65 -0.41
C GLY A 7 1.47 -8.09 -0.47
N ASN A 8 0.50 -8.98 -0.62
CA ASN A 8 -0.91 -8.67 -0.72
C ASN A 8 -1.72 -9.50 0.26
N ALA A 9 -2.66 -8.85 0.94
CA ALA A 9 -3.73 -9.51 1.68
C ALA A 9 -5.07 -8.87 1.33
N HIS A 10 -6.16 -9.64 1.35
CA HIS A 10 -7.48 -9.13 1.09
C HIS A 10 -8.56 -9.99 1.75
N ASP A 11 -9.70 -9.38 2.02
CA ASP A 11 -10.88 -10.06 2.54
C ASP A 11 -12.04 -9.93 1.56
N ALA A 12 -12.52 -11.08 1.07
CA ALA A 12 -13.56 -11.15 0.06
C ALA A 12 -14.96 -10.80 0.61
N THR A 13 -15.19 -10.99 1.91
CA THR A 13 -16.45 -10.65 2.57
C THR A 13 -16.56 -9.13 2.74
N ILE A 14 -15.51 -8.53 3.25
CA ILE A 14 -15.40 -7.08 3.42
C ILE A 14 -15.21 -6.38 2.06
N LYS A 15 -14.67 -7.07 1.05
CA LYS A 15 -14.22 -6.53 -0.25
C LYS A 15 -13.24 -5.37 -0.07
N THR A 16 -12.14 -5.66 0.60
CA THR A 16 -11.05 -4.71 0.83
C THR A 16 -9.72 -5.44 0.86
N GLY A 17 -8.61 -4.71 0.83
CA GLY A 17 -7.29 -5.33 0.94
C GLY A 17 -6.17 -4.33 1.13
N THR A 18 -4.99 -4.87 1.37
CA THR A 18 -3.76 -4.13 1.67
C THR A 18 -2.61 -4.67 0.83
N THR A 19 -1.79 -3.77 0.33
CA THR A 19 -0.52 -4.08 -0.35
C THR A 19 0.63 -3.45 0.40
N VAL A 20 1.66 -4.23 0.67
CA VAL A 20 2.89 -3.79 1.33
C VAL A 20 4.05 -3.89 0.35
N LEU A 21 4.78 -2.81 0.16
CA LEU A 21 6.08 -2.79 -0.50
C LEU A 21 7.16 -2.71 0.56
N THR A 22 8.08 -3.67 0.58
CA THR A 22 9.21 -3.71 1.51
C THR A 22 10.49 -4.18 0.82
N ALA A 23 11.57 -4.28 1.56
CA ALA A 23 12.85 -4.84 1.12
C ALA A 23 13.55 -5.48 2.32
N ASP A 24 14.62 -6.25 2.08
CA ASP A 24 15.42 -6.84 3.16
C ASP A 24 16.08 -5.79 4.06
N GLN A 25 16.42 -4.63 3.49
CA GLN A 25 16.99 -3.51 4.20
C GLN A 25 16.11 -2.26 4.07
N PRO A 26 16.10 -1.36 5.07
CA PRO A 26 15.41 -0.08 4.94
C PRO A 26 15.91 0.71 3.73
N PHE A 27 15.00 1.36 3.03
CA PHE A 27 15.25 2.07 1.78
C PHE A 27 14.81 3.53 1.84
N THR A 28 15.38 4.37 0.98
CA THR A 28 15.00 5.78 0.87
C THR A 28 13.66 5.90 0.15
N ALA A 29 12.77 6.72 0.69
CA ALA A 29 11.48 7.05 0.10
C ALA A 29 11.27 8.55 0.03
N GLY A 30 10.44 8.98 -0.90
CA GLY A 30 9.94 10.34 -1.03
C GLY A 30 8.45 10.33 -1.32
N VAL A 31 7.79 11.48 -1.17
CA VAL A 31 6.35 11.59 -1.37
C VAL A 31 5.99 12.85 -2.13
N HIS A 32 4.94 12.74 -2.92
CA HIS A 32 4.20 13.87 -3.45
C HIS A 32 2.71 13.59 -3.30
N ILE A 33 1.98 14.50 -2.68
CA ILE A 33 0.56 14.34 -2.35
C ILE A 33 -0.24 15.35 -3.17
N MET A 34 -1.21 14.84 -3.93
CA MET A 34 -2.13 15.66 -4.74
C MET A 34 -3.59 15.26 -4.46
N GLY A 35 -4.50 16.11 -4.88
CA GLY A 35 -5.93 15.88 -4.75
C GLY A 35 -6.55 16.51 -3.51
N GLY A 36 -7.88 16.49 -3.45
CA GLY A 36 -8.67 17.21 -2.46
C GLY A 36 -8.88 16.49 -1.13
N ALA A 37 -8.63 15.18 -1.09
CA ALA A 37 -8.87 14.35 0.11
C ALA A 37 -7.78 13.29 0.32
N PRO A 38 -6.52 13.69 0.52
CA PRO A 38 -5.44 12.74 0.75
C PRO A 38 -5.63 12.03 2.09
N GLY A 39 -5.54 10.71 2.08
CA GLY A 39 -5.49 9.88 3.28
C GLY A 39 -4.11 9.24 3.38
N THR A 40 -3.25 9.78 4.24
CA THR A 40 -1.85 9.37 4.36
C THR A 40 -1.40 9.33 5.82
N ARG A 41 -0.34 8.57 6.08
CA ARG A 41 0.29 8.43 7.39
C ARG A 41 1.80 8.54 7.26
N GLU A 42 2.46 9.25 8.18
CA GLU A 42 3.91 9.46 8.28
C GLU A 42 4.57 10.05 7.01
N THR A 43 3.83 10.76 6.19
CA THR A 43 4.34 11.33 4.94
C THR A 43 5.22 12.56 5.15
N ASP A 44 4.99 13.35 6.21
CA ASP A 44 5.84 14.50 6.54
C ASP A 44 7.28 14.09 6.87
N LEU A 45 7.46 12.87 7.38
CA LEU A 45 8.77 12.29 7.66
C LEU A 45 9.62 12.07 6.40
N LEU A 46 8.99 11.98 5.22
CA LEU A 46 9.67 11.75 3.94
C LEU A 46 10.25 13.03 3.33
N ALA A 47 10.06 14.18 3.95
CA ALA A 47 10.68 15.42 3.49
C ALA A 47 12.21 15.35 3.66
N PRO A 48 12.99 15.88 2.69
CA PRO A 48 14.44 15.67 2.63
C PRO A 48 15.23 16.33 3.78
N ASP A 49 14.60 17.21 4.54
CA ASP A 49 15.16 17.90 5.71
C ASP A 49 14.90 17.15 7.03
N ARG A 50 14.30 15.97 7.00
CA ARG A 50 13.99 15.17 8.19
C ARG A 50 15.15 14.27 8.58
N LEU A 51 15.21 13.91 9.88
CA LEU A 51 16.31 13.12 10.43
C LEU A 51 16.28 11.66 10.00
N VAL A 52 15.09 11.06 9.85
CA VAL A 52 14.92 9.67 9.43
C VAL A 52 14.87 9.62 7.90
N GLN A 53 15.90 9.03 7.29
CA GLN A 53 16.08 9.03 5.84
C GLN A 53 15.63 7.74 5.15
N LYS A 54 15.26 6.73 5.91
CA LYS A 54 14.88 5.42 5.38
C LYS A 54 13.60 4.91 6.02
N VAL A 55 12.85 4.15 5.25
CA VAL A 55 11.61 3.49 5.69
C VAL A 55 11.77 1.98 5.63
N ASP A 56 10.97 1.25 6.40
CA ASP A 56 10.96 -0.21 6.42
C ASP A 56 9.96 -0.79 5.40
N ALA A 57 8.88 -0.08 5.15
CA ALA A 57 7.88 -0.41 4.14
C ALA A 57 7.07 0.81 3.71
N LEU A 58 6.37 0.66 2.58
CA LEU A 58 5.28 1.53 2.15
C LEU A 58 4.00 0.71 2.05
N VAL A 59 2.88 1.26 2.50
CA VAL A 59 1.59 0.56 2.54
C VAL A 59 0.55 1.29 1.71
N LEU A 60 -0.15 0.55 0.86
CA LEU A 60 -1.40 0.96 0.23
C LEU A 60 -2.54 0.11 0.81
N SER A 61 -3.64 0.72 1.20
CA SER A 61 -4.77 -0.02 1.81
C SER A 61 -6.12 0.55 1.38
N GLY A 62 -7.09 -0.30 1.18
CA GLY A 62 -8.49 0.08 1.15
C GLY A 62 -8.93 0.67 2.50
N GLY A 63 -10.22 0.95 2.65
CA GLY A 63 -10.82 1.35 3.94
C GLY A 63 -10.76 2.83 4.25
N SER A 64 -10.37 3.68 3.29
CA SER A 64 -10.26 5.11 3.56
C SER A 64 -9.37 5.38 4.78
N ALA A 65 -9.66 6.38 5.59
CA ALA A 65 -8.87 6.69 6.80
C ALA A 65 -8.72 5.51 7.78
N LEU A 66 -9.69 4.59 7.83
CA LEU A 66 -9.64 3.38 8.65
C LEU A 66 -8.54 2.42 8.18
N GLY A 67 -8.25 2.42 6.88
CA GLY A 67 -7.20 1.60 6.26
C GLY A 67 -5.78 2.03 6.63
N LEU A 68 -5.57 3.23 7.18
CA LEU A 68 -4.27 3.67 7.71
C LEU A 68 -3.76 2.76 8.83
N ASP A 69 -4.66 2.01 9.48
CA ASP A 69 -4.30 1.05 10.53
C ASP A 69 -3.53 -0.17 9.98
N ALA A 70 -3.58 -0.44 8.68
CA ALA A 70 -2.74 -1.46 8.06
C ALA A 70 -1.24 -1.23 8.32
N ALA A 71 -0.80 0.02 8.30
CA ALA A 71 0.58 0.37 8.65
C ALA A 71 0.91 0.10 10.12
N SER A 72 -0.06 0.15 11.03
CA SER A 72 0.12 -0.28 12.44
C SER A 72 0.41 -1.78 12.52
N GLY A 73 -0.33 -2.61 11.77
CA GLY A 73 -0.07 -4.05 11.68
C GLY A 73 1.33 -4.36 11.18
N VAL A 74 1.72 -3.73 10.07
CA VAL A 74 3.08 -3.87 9.49
C VAL A 74 4.16 -3.43 10.49
N ALA A 75 3.99 -2.28 11.15
CA ALA A 75 4.95 -1.78 12.12
C ALA A 75 5.07 -2.72 13.33
N ASN A 76 3.97 -3.24 13.85
CA ASN A 76 3.96 -4.21 14.96
C ASN A 76 4.69 -5.52 14.56
N ALA A 77 4.42 -6.04 13.37
CA ALA A 77 5.08 -7.23 12.85
C ALA A 77 6.59 -7.03 12.68
N PHE A 78 7.03 -5.90 12.15
CA PHE A 78 8.46 -5.58 12.06
C PHE A 78 9.11 -5.45 13.44
N ARG A 79 8.45 -4.77 14.38
CA ARG A 79 8.95 -4.65 15.75
C ARG A 79 9.12 -6.02 16.42
N ALA A 80 8.16 -6.92 16.24
CA ALA A 80 8.24 -8.30 16.75
C ALA A 80 9.43 -9.08 16.15
N ARG A 81 9.84 -8.74 14.92
CA ARG A 81 11.01 -9.30 14.22
C ARG A 81 12.31 -8.53 14.50
N ASN A 82 12.32 -7.66 15.51
CA ASN A 82 13.46 -6.81 15.89
C ASN A 82 13.95 -5.91 14.73
N ARG A 83 13.05 -5.46 13.85
CA ARG A 83 13.31 -4.55 12.74
C ARG A 83 12.74 -3.17 13.03
N GLY A 84 13.37 -2.13 12.50
CA GLY A 84 13.01 -0.72 12.65
C GLY A 84 14.20 0.15 13.04
N PHE A 85 13.98 1.45 13.03
CA PHE A 85 14.93 2.46 13.49
C PHE A 85 15.22 2.27 14.98
N GLU A 86 16.50 2.21 15.34
CA GLU A 86 16.89 1.98 16.73
C GLU A 86 17.00 3.29 17.51
N VAL A 87 16.32 3.33 18.64
CA VAL A 87 16.37 4.45 19.58
C VAL A 87 16.33 3.92 21.03
N GLY A 88 17.39 4.15 21.80
CA GLY A 88 17.42 3.75 23.22
C GLY A 88 17.14 2.27 23.48
N GLY A 89 17.56 1.38 22.60
CA GLY A 89 17.31 -0.06 22.69
C GLY A 89 15.91 -0.49 22.20
N GLN A 90 15.10 0.43 21.71
CA GLN A 90 13.80 0.14 21.12
C GLN A 90 13.89 0.12 19.60
N ARG A 91 13.05 -0.69 18.95
CA ARG A 91 12.86 -0.69 17.49
C ARG A 91 11.58 0.04 17.13
N VAL A 92 11.70 1.03 16.28
CA VAL A 92 10.58 1.84 15.77
C VAL A 92 10.52 1.68 14.25
N PRO A 93 9.70 0.78 13.72
CA PRO A 93 9.54 0.63 12.27
C PRO A 93 8.88 1.87 11.68
N ILE A 94 9.41 2.34 10.56
CA ILE A 94 8.91 3.51 9.83
C ILE A 94 8.14 3.00 8.62
N VAL A 95 6.81 3.20 8.64
CA VAL A 95 5.86 2.60 7.68
C VAL A 95 4.86 3.63 7.18
N PRO A 96 5.27 4.50 6.24
CA PRO A 96 4.34 5.42 5.60
C PRO A 96 3.25 4.68 4.83
N ALA A 97 2.05 5.27 4.81
CA ALA A 97 0.89 4.67 4.15
C ALA A 97 0.05 5.69 3.38
N ALA A 98 -0.65 5.18 2.38
CA ALA A 98 -1.72 5.89 1.67
C ALA A 98 -2.92 4.97 1.47
N ILE A 99 -4.12 5.56 1.37
CA ILE A 99 -5.37 4.80 1.29
C ILE A 99 -6.06 4.95 -0.07
N LEU A 100 -6.94 3.96 -0.31
CA LEU A 100 -7.98 3.98 -1.32
C LEU A 100 -9.34 3.99 -0.64
N PHE A 101 -10.36 4.46 -1.34
CA PHE A 101 -11.74 4.45 -0.85
C PHE A 101 -12.51 3.27 -1.44
N ASP A 102 -12.83 2.28 -0.61
CA ASP A 102 -13.59 1.08 -1.00
C ASP A 102 -14.76 0.74 -0.06
N LEU A 103 -15.20 1.71 0.74
CA LEU A 103 -16.24 1.50 1.75
C LEU A 103 -17.65 1.34 1.16
N LEU A 104 -17.88 1.75 -0.08
CA LEU A 104 -19.21 1.71 -0.75
C LEU A 104 -19.31 0.66 -1.88
N ASN A 105 -18.43 -0.33 -1.89
CA ASN A 105 -18.34 -1.33 -2.96
C ASN A 105 -19.23 -2.56 -2.76
N GLY A 106 -20.14 -2.53 -1.79
CA GLY A 106 -21.09 -3.64 -1.50
C GLY A 106 -20.48 -4.80 -0.71
N GLY A 107 -19.29 -4.64 -0.13
CA GLY A 107 -18.75 -5.55 0.87
C GLY A 107 -19.38 -5.33 2.24
N ASP A 108 -19.32 -6.33 3.11
CA ASP A 108 -19.78 -6.23 4.49
C ASP A 108 -18.81 -5.30 5.27
N LYS A 109 -19.32 -4.18 5.74
CA LYS A 109 -18.55 -3.18 6.49
C LYS A 109 -18.97 -3.10 7.96
N ASP A 110 -19.80 -4.04 8.43
CA ASP A 110 -20.31 -4.09 9.79
C ASP A 110 -19.38 -4.94 10.69
N TRP A 111 -18.15 -4.48 10.85
CA TRP A 111 -17.16 -5.13 11.72
C TRP A 111 -17.02 -4.40 13.05
N ASP A 112 -16.96 -5.14 14.15
CA ASP A 112 -16.70 -4.59 15.48
C ASP A 112 -15.26 -4.11 15.67
N LYS A 113 -14.31 -4.81 15.06
CA LYS A 113 -12.87 -4.52 15.13
C LYS A 113 -12.33 -4.17 13.75
N ASN A 114 -11.57 -3.05 13.68
CA ASN A 114 -10.89 -2.64 12.46
C ASN A 114 -10.02 -3.78 11.90
N PRO A 115 -10.26 -4.26 10.67
CA PRO A 115 -9.57 -5.42 10.11
C PRO A 115 -8.19 -5.08 9.50
N TYR A 116 -7.90 -3.79 9.30
CA TYR A 116 -6.76 -3.39 8.46
C TYR A 116 -5.41 -3.68 9.09
N ALA A 117 -5.28 -3.63 10.42
CA ALA A 117 -4.03 -4.03 11.07
C ALA A 117 -3.67 -5.49 10.78
N ALA A 118 -4.65 -6.40 10.85
CA ALA A 118 -4.44 -7.81 10.51
C ALA A 118 -4.09 -8.00 9.02
N LEU A 119 -4.79 -7.30 8.13
CA LEU A 119 -4.49 -7.33 6.69
C LEU A 119 -3.09 -6.78 6.38
N GLY A 120 -2.63 -5.76 7.11
CA GLY A 120 -1.28 -5.24 6.97
C GLY A 120 -0.20 -6.25 7.36
N GLU A 121 -0.38 -6.94 8.49
CA GLU A 121 0.52 -8.01 8.95
C GLU A 121 0.55 -9.17 7.95
N GLU A 122 -0.61 -9.66 7.50
CA GLU A 122 -0.74 -10.73 6.51
C GLU A 122 -0.09 -10.36 5.18
N ALA A 123 -0.32 -9.12 4.69
CA ALA A 123 0.32 -8.64 3.47
C ALA A 123 1.86 -8.61 3.61
N LEU A 124 2.39 -8.23 4.76
CA LEU A 124 3.83 -8.29 5.01
C LEU A 124 4.35 -9.73 4.98
N ASP A 125 3.61 -10.69 5.54
CA ASP A 125 4.00 -12.10 5.60
C ASP A 125 4.06 -12.76 4.22
N THR A 126 3.23 -12.29 3.29
CA THR A 126 3.19 -12.79 1.91
C THR A 126 4.19 -12.10 0.98
N ALA A 127 4.97 -11.12 1.48
CA ALA A 127 5.85 -10.31 0.65
C ALA A 127 6.93 -11.14 -0.07
N SER A 128 6.97 -11.02 -1.39
CA SER A 128 7.89 -11.76 -2.26
C SER A 128 8.22 -10.97 -3.53
N GLU A 129 9.23 -11.42 -4.29
CA GLU A 129 9.58 -10.83 -5.60
C GLU A 129 8.49 -11.05 -6.67
N ARG A 130 7.66 -12.09 -6.49
CA ARG A 130 6.54 -12.44 -7.38
C ARG A 130 5.25 -12.28 -6.62
N PHE A 131 4.36 -11.46 -7.13
CA PHE A 131 3.08 -11.14 -6.49
C PHE A 131 1.97 -11.00 -7.53
N GLU A 132 0.76 -11.21 -7.11
CA GLU A 132 -0.43 -11.08 -7.95
C GLU A 132 -0.81 -9.61 -8.15
N ILE A 133 -1.35 -9.29 -9.34
CA ILE A 133 -1.88 -7.99 -9.73
C ILE A 133 -3.36 -8.08 -10.07
N GLY A 134 -4.00 -6.96 -10.40
CA GLY A 134 -5.44 -6.91 -10.67
C GLY A 134 -6.24 -6.83 -9.39
N THR A 135 -7.16 -7.75 -9.18
CA THR A 135 -8.05 -7.80 -8.01
C THR A 135 -7.34 -8.45 -6.82
N HIS A 136 -6.25 -7.85 -6.37
CA HIS A 136 -5.44 -8.32 -5.24
C HIS A 136 -4.99 -7.16 -4.36
N GLY A 137 -4.72 -7.44 -3.08
CA GLY A 137 -4.22 -6.46 -2.13
C GLY A 137 -5.07 -5.19 -2.08
N ALA A 138 -4.45 -4.03 -2.08
CA ALA A 138 -5.13 -2.73 -2.09
C ALA A 138 -6.05 -2.53 -3.30
N GLY A 139 -5.83 -3.25 -4.39
CA GLY A 139 -6.67 -3.23 -5.58
C GLY A 139 -7.94 -4.09 -5.46
N PHE A 140 -8.07 -4.95 -4.42
CA PHE A 140 -9.15 -5.92 -4.32
C PHE A 140 -10.55 -5.28 -4.24
N GLY A 141 -10.71 -4.28 -3.38
CA GLY A 141 -11.96 -3.57 -3.18
C GLY A 141 -12.08 -2.28 -4.00
N ALA A 142 -11.03 -1.91 -4.72
CA ALA A 142 -10.97 -0.65 -5.45
C ALA A 142 -11.95 -0.63 -6.63
N THR A 143 -12.60 0.50 -6.83
CA THR A 143 -13.53 0.73 -7.95
C THR A 143 -13.19 2.03 -8.66
N THR A 144 -13.55 2.10 -9.93
CA THR A 144 -13.66 3.37 -10.68
C THR A 144 -15.16 3.71 -10.87
N ALA A 145 -15.46 4.79 -11.56
CA ALA A 145 -16.86 5.16 -11.79
C ALA A 145 -17.67 4.10 -12.58
N THR A 146 -17.02 3.32 -13.43
CA THR A 146 -17.70 2.40 -14.37
C THR A 146 -17.20 0.96 -14.31
N THR A 147 -16.04 0.73 -13.69
CA THR A 147 -15.39 -0.59 -13.64
C THR A 147 -14.73 -0.81 -12.28
N MET A 148 -14.28 -2.03 -12.05
CA MET A 148 -13.37 -2.30 -10.93
C MET A 148 -12.04 -1.58 -11.17
N GLY A 149 -11.43 -1.12 -10.08
CA GLY A 149 -10.04 -0.69 -10.05
C GLY A 149 -9.09 -1.89 -10.05
N GLY A 150 -7.95 -1.75 -9.44
CA GLY A 150 -7.00 -2.86 -9.32
C GLY A 150 -5.60 -2.43 -8.95
N LEU A 151 -4.77 -3.43 -8.73
CA LEU A 151 -3.33 -3.29 -8.54
C LEU A 151 -2.62 -3.59 -9.86
N GLY A 152 -1.75 -2.68 -10.30
CA GLY A 152 -0.93 -2.84 -11.49
C GLY A 152 0.56 -2.75 -11.18
N SER A 153 1.39 -3.41 -11.98
CA SER A 153 2.83 -3.29 -11.88
C SER A 153 3.49 -3.43 -13.25
N ALA A 154 4.51 -2.64 -13.47
CA ALA A 154 5.38 -2.72 -14.65
C ALA A 154 6.80 -2.33 -14.28
N SER A 155 7.77 -2.81 -15.04
CA SER A 155 9.17 -2.40 -14.89
C SER A 155 9.89 -2.35 -16.23
N ALA A 156 10.92 -1.52 -16.30
CA ALA A 156 11.80 -1.38 -17.45
C ALA A 156 13.26 -1.23 -17.02
N LEU A 157 14.17 -1.70 -17.85
CA LEU A 157 15.60 -1.46 -17.70
C LEU A 157 15.98 -0.26 -18.60
N ILE A 158 16.45 0.82 -18.00
CA ILE A 158 16.79 2.07 -18.67
C ILE A 158 18.21 2.46 -18.28
N ASN A 159 19.12 2.46 -19.25
CA ASN A 159 20.54 2.82 -19.04
C ASN A 159 21.21 2.06 -17.89
N GLY A 160 20.88 0.78 -17.69
CA GLY A 160 21.41 -0.07 -16.63
C GLY A 160 20.69 0.06 -15.27
N TYR A 161 19.69 0.94 -15.16
CA TYR A 161 18.86 1.10 -13.98
C TYR A 161 17.51 0.41 -14.18
N THR A 162 17.06 -0.35 -13.20
CA THR A 162 15.70 -0.89 -13.18
C THR A 162 14.75 0.12 -12.57
N VAL A 163 13.77 0.56 -13.36
CA VAL A 163 12.68 1.43 -12.91
C VAL A 163 11.41 0.60 -12.81
N GLY A 164 10.71 0.64 -11.69
CA GLY A 164 9.45 -0.07 -11.47
C GLY A 164 8.33 0.88 -11.07
N ALA A 165 7.10 0.49 -11.40
CA ALA A 165 5.88 1.11 -10.93
C ALA A 165 4.99 0.07 -10.26
N LEU A 166 4.39 0.43 -9.14
CA LEU A 166 3.32 -0.31 -8.47
C LEU A 166 2.18 0.68 -8.24
N VAL A 167 1.00 0.39 -8.78
CA VAL A 167 -0.11 1.35 -8.82
C VAL A 167 -1.39 0.67 -8.34
N ALA A 168 -2.07 1.29 -7.37
CA ALA A 168 -3.43 0.93 -7.01
C ALA A 168 -4.38 2.00 -7.56
N VAL A 169 -5.40 1.59 -8.32
CA VAL A 169 -6.31 2.49 -9.05
C VAL A 169 -7.68 2.51 -8.40
N ASN A 170 -8.10 3.71 -7.96
CA ASN A 170 -9.42 3.96 -7.34
C ASN A 170 -9.93 5.36 -7.79
N ALA A 171 -10.11 5.54 -9.09
CA ALA A 171 -10.45 6.83 -9.66
C ALA A 171 -11.95 7.11 -9.63
N LEU A 172 -12.36 8.34 -9.29
CA LEU A 172 -13.73 8.83 -9.46
C LEU A 172 -14.01 9.17 -10.94
N GLY A 173 -13.41 8.48 -11.86
CA GLY A 173 -13.55 8.65 -13.30
C GLY A 173 -13.56 7.31 -14.00
N SER A 174 -13.74 7.32 -15.32
CA SER A 174 -13.66 6.13 -16.14
C SER A 174 -12.19 5.84 -16.49
N ALA A 175 -11.79 4.57 -16.38
CA ALA A 175 -10.51 4.10 -16.90
C ALA A 175 -10.50 3.91 -18.41
N THR A 176 -11.68 4.01 -19.07
CA THR A 176 -11.84 3.81 -20.50
C THR A 176 -12.42 5.07 -21.16
N VAL A 177 -12.06 5.32 -22.41
CA VAL A 177 -12.66 6.38 -23.21
C VAL A 177 -14.05 5.92 -23.70
N PRO A 178 -15.14 6.65 -23.42
CA PRO A 178 -16.48 6.28 -23.86
C PRO A 178 -16.55 6.08 -25.40
N GLY A 179 -17.12 4.96 -25.82
CA GLY A 179 -17.25 4.62 -27.25
C GLY A 179 -15.98 4.12 -27.91
N SER A 180 -14.92 3.94 -27.17
CA SER A 180 -13.64 3.39 -27.63
C SER A 180 -13.30 2.05 -26.94
N LYS A 181 -12.44 1.25 -27.57
CA LYS A 181 -11.78 0.09 -26.93
C LYS A 181 -10.43 0.47 -26.31
N SER A 182 -10.09 1.75 -26.29
CA SER A 182 -8.83 2.28 -25.74
C SER A 182 -8.98 2.65 -24.26
N PHE A 183 -7.89 2.45 -23.50
CA PHE A 183 -7.71 2.86 -22.11
C PHE A 183 -7.08 4.23 -22.05
#